data_cec484cba040d64a53acb6701f2be663
#
_entry.id   cec484cba040d64a53acb6701f2be663
#
_cell.length_a   1.000
_cell.length_b   1.000
_cell.length_c   1.000
_cell.angle_alpha   90.00
_cell.angle_beta   90.00
_cell.angle_gamma   90.00
#
_symmetry.space_group_name_H-M   'P 1'
#
loop_
_entity.id
_entity.type
_entity.pdbx_description
1 polymer ?
#
loop_
_entity_poly.entity_id
_entity_poly.type
_entity_poly.pdbx_seq_one_letter_code
_entity_poly.pdbx_strand_id
1 'polypeptide(L)'
;MRDWTTKLRAVETIAREFRFLQFEKNIMNEVARLGHARIVLIEDDPESRASLQMLLEEEGAEVVAMSDAEDGAEAAIAHLPDALICDLDLPGMDGFYFIQRLRDHEIRGNLPPSVAIALTGHDGEEYRLRSIGEGFQHFMTKPAHPDELVSLIQDALNARVVT
;
A
#
# COMPACT_ATOMS: atom_id res chain seq x y z
N MET A 1 45.90 34.78 4.11
CA MET A 1 44.48 35.16 3.96
C MET A 1 43.74 33.93 3.54
N ARG A 2 42.79 33.43 4.38
CA ARG A 2 42.02 32.24 4.03
C ARG A 2 40.93 32.66 3.06
N ASP A 3 40.87 31.98 1.92
CA ASP A 3 39.93 32.26 0.83
C ASP A 3 38.49 31.91 1.20
N TRP A 4 37.81 32.86 1.85
CA TRP A 4 36.40 32.74 2.24
C TRP A 4 35.45 32.75 1.04
N THR A 5 35.90 33.30 -0.09
CA THR A 5 35.10 33.38 -1.32
C THR A 5 34.90 32.00 -1.95
N THR A 6 35.90 31.14 -1.94
CA THR A 6 35.79 29.76 -2.43
C THR A 6 34.89 28.90 -1.55
N LYS A 7 34.94 29.09 -0.21
CA LYS A 7 34.08 28.38 0.72
C LYS A 7 32.63 28.82 0.59
N LEU A 8 32.36 30.11 0.44
CA LEU A 8 31.00 30.63 0.23
C LEU A 8 30.40 30.11 -1.07
N ARG A 9 31.15 30.05 -2.16
CA ARG A 9 30.67 29.48 -3.43
C ARG A 9 30.34 27.98 -3.31
N ALA A 10 31.15 27.22 -2.58
CA ALA A 10 30.88 25.80 -2.34
C ALA A 10 29.57 25.60 -1.52
N VAL A 11 29.37 26.42 -0.49
CA VAL A 11 28.13 26.36 0.32
C VAL A 11 26.91 26.77 -0.50
N GLU A 12 27.01 27.79 -1.35
CA GLU A 12 25.91 28.20 -2.24
C GLU A 12 25.55 27.10 -3.26
N THR A 13 26.58 26.44 -3.81
CA THR A 13 26.38 25.32 -4.76
C THR A 13 25.66 24.16 -4.08
N ILE A 14 26.11 23.74 -2.89
CA ILE A 14 25.50 22.66 -2.13
C ILE A 14 24.05 23.04 -1.75
N ALA A 15 23.81 24.26 -1.33
CA ALA A 15 22.47 24.72 -0.99
C ALA A 15 21.53 24.79 -2.19
N ARG A 16 22.07 25.05 -3.38
CA ARG A 16 21.31 25.05 -4.64
C ARG A 16 20.96 23.63 -5.08
N GLU A 17 21.90 22.69 -5.00
CA GLU A 17 21.66 21.27 -5.27
C GLU A 17 20.66 20.67 -4.30
N PHE A 18 20.79 20.98 -3.00
CA PHE A 18 19.86 20.53 -1.98
C PHE A 18 18.44 21.05 -2.23
N ARG A 19 18.28 22.32 -2.61
CA ARG A 19 16.97 22.90 -2.98
C ARG A 19 16.41 22.28 -4.25
N PHE A 20 17.25 21.94 -5.22
CA PHE A 20 16.83 21.27 -6.45
C PHE A 20 16.32 19.85 -6.17
N LEU A 21 17.08 19.07 -5.39
CA LEU A 21 16.67 17.73 -4.95
C LEU A 21 15.37 17.75 -4.11
N GLN A 22 15.23 18.77 -3.26
CA GLN A 22 14.00 18.94 -2.47
C GLN A 22 12.80 19.31 -3.36
N PHE A 23 13.04 20.12 -4.39
CA PHE A 23 12.02 20.50 -5.37
C PHE A 23 11.60 19.32 -6.25
N GLU A 24 12.56 18.52 -6.74
CA GLU A 24 12.26 17.28 -7.47
C GLU A 24 11.48 16.29 -6.58
N LYS A 25 11.89 16.11 -5.33
CA LYS A 25 11.20 15.26 -4.38
C LYS A 25 9.77 15.74 -4.10
N ASN A 26 9.55 17.04 -4.01
CA ASN A 26 8.22 17.61 -3.84
C ASN A 26 7.34 17.42 -5.09
N ILE A 27 7.90 17.61 -6.31
CA ILE A 27 7.16 17.33 -7.55
C ILE A 27 6.82 15.85 -7.69
N MET A 28 7.75 14.96 -7.38
CA MET A 28 7.49 13.51 -7.39
C MET A 28 6.41 13.11 -6.37
N ASN A 29 6.41 13.74 -5.18
CA ASN A 29 5.34 13.53 -4.19
C ASN A 29 3.97 14.10 -4.64
N GLU A 30 3.98 15.18 -5.41
CA GLU A 30 2.74 15.80 -5.94
C GLU A 30 2.14 14.99 -7.11
N VAL A 31 2.95 14.12 -7.74
CA VAL A 31 2.56 13.20 -8.81
C VAL A 31 2.22 11.80 -8.28
N ALA A 32 2.70 11.45 -7.08
CA ALA A 32 2.48 10.14 -6.47
C ALA A 32 1.02 9.96 -6.05
N ARG A 33 0.30 9.08 -6.73
CA ARG A 33 -1.15 8.87 -6.54
C ARG A 33 -1.51 8.32 -5.15
N LEU A 34 -0.61 7.60 -4.49
CA LEU A 34 -0.85 6.95 -3.20
C LEU A 34 -0.29 7.70 -1.99
N GLY A 35 0.42 8.83 -2.20
CA GLY A 35 0.72 9.84 -1.19
C GLY A 35 1.21 9.34 0.18
N HIS A 36 2.21 8.42 0.22
CA HIS A 36 2.73 7.78 1.44
C HIS A 36 1.73 6.91 2.21
N ALA A 37 0.68 6.43 1.57
CA ALA A 37 -0.20 5.45 2.17
C ALA A 37 0.57 4.20 2.61
N ARG A 38 0.33 3.74 3.82
CA ARG A 38 0.91 2.49 4.32
C ARG A 38 0.08 1.32 3.83
N ILE A 39 0.70 0.43 3.10
CA ILE A 39 0.03 -0.72 2.48
C ILE A 39 0.66 -2.01 2.97
N VAL A 40 -0.15 -2.95 3.42
CA VAL A 40 0.25 -4.36 3.61
C VAL A 40 -0.20 -5.14 2.39
N LEU A 41 0.74 -5.80 1.74
CA LEU A 41 0.53 -6.65 0.57
C LEU A 41 0.78 -8.11 0.96
N ILE A 42 -0.18 -9.00 0.68
CA ILE A 42 -0.06 -10.44 0.93
C ILE A 42 -0.24 -11.17 -0.40
N GLU A 43 0.83 -11.80 -0.87
CA GLU A 43 0.90 -12.51 -2.15
C GLU A 43 1.96 -13.61 -2.03
N ASP A 44 1.63 -14.87 -2.25
CA ASP A 44 2.57 -15.98 -2.10
C ASP A 44 3.53 -16.11 -3.29
N ASP A 45 3.10 -15.80 -4.49
CA ASP A 45 3.96 -15.83 -5.66
C ASP A 45 5.02 -14.71 -5.60
N PRO A 46 6.33 -15.06 -5.59
CA PRO A 46 7.38 -14.08 -5.38
C PRO A 46 7.51 -13.05 -6.52
N GLU A 47 7.18 -13.43 -7.76
CA GLU A 47 7.27 -12.52 -8.91
C GLU A 47 6.10 -11.53 -8.90
N SER A 48 4.90 -12.01 -8.64
CA SER A 48 3.70 -11.18 -8.47
C SER A 48 3.86 -10.21 -7.30
N ARG A 49 4.33 -10.71 -6.16
CA ARG A 49 4.58 -9.89 -4.97
C ARG A 49 5.59 -8.77 -5.24
N ALA A 50 6.73 -9.10 -5.85
CA ALA A 50 7.75 -8.11 -6.18
C ALA A 50 7.23 -7.06 -7.18
N SER A 51 6.47 -7.48 -8.19
CA SER A 51 5.91 -6.59 -9.20
C SER A 51 4.85 -5.64 -8.62
N LEU A 52 3.96 -6.16 -7.76
CA LEU A 52 2.95 -5.34 -7.08
C LEU A 52 3.59 -4.38 -6.09
N GLN A 53 4.57 -4.83 -5.32
CA GLN A 53 5.31 -3.98 -4.39
C GLN A 53 5.97 -2.82 -5.11
N MET A 54 6.71 -3.10 -6.19
CA MET A 54 7.38 -2.07 -7.00
C MET A 54 6.38 -1.06 -7.56
N LEU A 55 5.26 -1.53 -8.13
CA LEU A 55 4.20 -0.67 -8.64
C LEU A 55 3.68 0.30 -7.57
N LEU A 56 3.35 -0.21 -6.40
CA LEU A 56 2.78 0.59 -5.32
C LEU A 56 3.79 1.59 -4.73
N GLU A 57 5.06 1.19 -4.61
CA GLU A 57 6.15 2.06 -4.16
C GLU A 57 6.46 3.17 -5.18
N GLU A 58 6.42 2.89 -6.49
CA GLU A 58 6.55 3.89 -7.55
C GLU A 58 5.40 4.91 -7.51
N GLU A 59 4.21 4.51 -7.08
CA GLU A 59 3.07 5.39 -6.86
C GLU A 59 3.08 6.09 -5.49
N GLY A 60 4.15 5.95 -4.73
CA GLY A 60 4.42 6.69 -3.51
C GLY A 60 3.93 6.02 -2.22
N ALA A 61 3.49 4.76 -2.25
CA ALA A 61 3.11 4.03 -1.05
C ALA A 61 4.33 3.53 -0.26
N GLU A 62 4.13 3.33 1.05
CA GLU A 62 5.04 2.58 1.92
C GLU A 62 4.50 1.15 2.04
N VAL A 63 5.21 0.17 1.45
CA VAL A 63 4.70 -1.20 1.32
C VAL A 63 5.44 -2.16 2.23
N VAL A 64 4.66 -2.94 3.00
CA VAL A 64 5.13 -4.12 3.72
C VAL A 64 4.55 -5.34 3.02
N ALA A 65 5.40 -6.12 2.35
CA ALA A 65 4.98 -7.27 1.54
C ALA A 65 5.29 -8.59 2.26
N MET A 66 4.28 -9.45 2.38
CA MET A 66 4.33 -10.76 3.03
C MET A 66 3.95 -11.87 2.06
N SER A 67 4.49 -13.06 2.31
CA SER A 67 4.26 -14.24 1.46
C SER A 67 3.11 -15.12 1.92
N ASP A 68 2.63 -14.91 3.13
CA ASP A 68 1.57 -15.73 3.73
C ASP A 68 0.64 -14.89 4.62
N ALA A 69 -0.52 -15.47 4.92
CA ALA A 69 -1.59 -14.78 5.64
C ALA A 69 -1.30 -14.58 7.13
N GLU A 70 -0.48 -15.43 7.76
CA GLU A 70 -0.17 -15.33 9.19
C GLU A 70 0.76 -14.14 9.46
N ASP A 71 1.88 -14.08 8.75
CA ASP A 71 2.81 -12.95 8.80
C ASP A 71 2.13 -11.65 8.34
N GLY A 72 1.25 -11.74 7.34
CA GLY A 72 0.43 -10.63 6.87
C GLY A 72 -0.53 -10.09 7.95
N ALA A 73 -1.15 -10.95 8.73
CA ALA A 73 -2.01 -10.55 9.84
C ALA A 73 -1.22 -9.85 10.95
N GLU A 74 -0.06 -10.38 11.30
CA GLU A 74 0.83 -9.76 12.30
C GLU A 74 1.33 -8.39 11.81
N ALA A 75 1.73 -8.30 10.54
CA ALA A 75 2.14 -7.04 9.93
C ALA A 75 1.03 -6.01 9.92
N ALA A 76 -0.20 -6.40 9.53
CA ALA A 76 -1.35 -5.50 9.52
C ALA A 76 -1.70 -4.97 10.92
N ILE A 77 -1.63 -5.82 11.94
CA ILE A 77 -1.86 -5.43 13.34
C ILE A 77 -0.76 -4.50 13.84
N ALA A 78 0.50 -4.79 13.51
CA ALA A 78 1.64 -4.00 13.97
C ALA A 78 1.77 -2.63 13.29
N HIS A 79 1.47 -2.55 11.98
CA HIS A 79 1.69 -1.35 11.18
C HIS A 79 0.44 -0.48 11.01
N LEU A 80 -0.75 -0.99 11.33
CA LEU A 80 -2.02 -0.28 11.16
C LEU A 80 -2.12 0.37 9.77
N PRO A 81 -2.17 -0.43 8.69
CA PRO A 81 -2.09 0.07 7.33
C PRO A 81 -3.31 0.92 6.95
N ASP A 82 -3.12 1.82 6.00
CA ASP A 82 -4.21 2.57 5.39
C ASP A 82 -4.99 1.70 4.41
N ALA A 83 -4.26 0.82 3.70
CA ALA A 83 -4.85 -0.19 2.82
C ALA A 83 -4.16 -1.54 2.96
N LEU A 84 -4.90 -2.58 2.62
CA LEU A 84 -4.49 -3.97 2.59
C LEU A 84 -4.85 -4.56 1.23
N ILE A 85 -3.90 -5.28 0.63
CA ILE A 85 -4.11 -6.05 -0.58
C ILE A 85 -3.77 -7.49 -0.26
N CYS A 86 -4.71 -8.39 -0.47
CA CYS A 86 -4.55 -9.81 -0.13
C CYS A 86 -4.96 -10.69 -1.30
N ASP A 87 -4.04 -11.56 -1.73
CA ASP A 87 -4.41 -12.70 -2.55
C ASP A 87 -5.29 -13.65 -1.72
N LEU A 88 -6.40 -14.09 -2.28
CA LEU A 88 -7.29 -15.07 -1.64
C LEU A 88 -6.89 -16.52 -1.93
N ASP A 89 -6.07 -16.75 -2.94
CA ASP A 89 -5.64 -18.08 -3.38
C ASP A 89 -4.36 -18.55 -2.67
N LEU A 90 -4.12 -18.09 -1.42
CA LEU A 90 -2.94 -18.41 -0.64
C LEU A 90 -2.92 -19.88 -0.20
N PRO A 91 -1.78 -20.57 -0.27
CA PRO A 91 -1.64 -21.93 0.25
C PRO A 91 -1.74 -21.97 1.79
N GLY A 92 -2.51 -22.88 2.32
CA GLY A 92 -2.55 -23.24 3.74
C GLY A 92 -3.52 -22.44 4.59
N MET A 93 -3.52 -21.12 4.56
CA MET A 93 -4.47 -20.30 5.31
C MET A 93 -5.43 -19.59 4.36
N ASP A 94 -6.71 -19.74 4.59
CA ASP A 94 -7.74 -19.02 3.86
C ASP A 94 -7.59 -17.51 4.10
N GLY A 95 -7.42 -16.72 3.03
CA GLY A 95 -7.34 -15.26 3.11
C GLY A 95 -8.55 -14.61 3.81
N PHE A 96 -9.67 -15.32 3.89
CA PHE A 96 -10.84 -14.90 4.69
C PHE A 96 -10.59 -14.94 6.21
N TYR A 97 -9.85 -15.91 6.71
CA TYR A 97 -9.49 -15.96 8.13
C TYR A 97 -8.62 -14.76 8.53
N PHE A 98 -7.72 -14.36 7.66
CA PHE A 98 -6.89 -13.19 7.85
C PHE A 98 -7.71 -11.91 8.01
N ILE A 99 -8.65 -11.64 7.09
CA ILE A 99 -9.46 -10.42 7.14
C ILE A 99 -10.35 -10.37 8.39
N GLN A 100 -10.90 -11.50 8.82
CA GLN A 100 -11.67 -11.59 10.06
C GLN A 100 -10.82 -11.21 11.29
N ARG A 101 -9.59 -11.71 11.39
CA ARG A 101 -8.66 -11.34 12.48
C ARG A 101 -8.38 -9.86 12.51
N LEU A 102 -8.14 -9.25 11.35
CA LEU A 102 -7.90 -7.82 11.25
C LEU A 102 -9.13 -7.02 11.69
N ARG A 103 -10.31 -7.36 11.20
CA ARG A 103 -11.57 -6.67 11.58
C ARG A 103 -11.85 -6.78 13.06
N ASP A 104 -11.64 -7.95 13.66
CA ASP A 104 -11.76 -8.14 15.10
C ASP A 104 -10.79 -7.25 15.88
N HIS A 105 -9.54 -7.13 15.41
CA HIS A 105 -8.56 -6.26 16.05
C HIS A 105 -8.96 -4.79 15.96
N GLU A 106 -9.36 -4.33 14.78
CA GLU A 106 -9.82 -2.95 14.55
C GLU A 106 -11.01 -2.60 15.45
N ILE A 107 -12.01 -3.48 15.53
CA ILE A 107 -13.20 -3.29 16.39
C ILE A 107 -12.81 -3.21 17.87
N ARG A 108 -12.00 -4.16 18.36
CA ARG A 108 -11.55 -4.17 19.78
C ARG A 108 -10.71 -2.96 20.14
N GLY A 109 -9.90 -2.49 19.20
CA GLY A 109 -9.03 -1.31 19.36
C GLY A 109 -9.76 0.01 19.13
N ASN A 110 -11.04 0.00 18.73
CA ASN A 110 -11.77 1.19 18.25
C ASN A 110 -10.98 1.96 17.19
N LEU A 111 -10.36 1.22 16.26
CA LEU A 111 -9.53 1.74 15.18
C LEU A 111 -10.39 1.95 13.92
N PRO A 112 -10.07 2.94 13.10
CA PRO A 112 -10.71 3.06 11.79
C PRO A 112 -10.34 1.85 10.92
N PRO A 113 -11.30 1.26 10.19
CA PRO A 113 -11.01 0.10 9.37
C PRO A 113 -10.06 0.43 8.22
N SER A 114 -9.05 -0.40 8.01
CA SER A 114 -8.19 -0.34 6.82
C SER A 114 -9.01 -0.62 5.56
N VAL A 115 -8.66 0.01 4.44
CA VAL A 115 -9.23 -0.37 3.14
C VAL A 115 -8.69 -1.76 2.76
N ALA A 116 -9.55 -2.75 2.61
CA ALA A 116 -9.15 -4.10 2.26
C ALA A 116 -9.62 -4.48 0.84
N ILE A 117 -8.66 -4.87 0.00
CA ILE A 117 -8.84 -5.25 -1.39
C ILE A 117 -8.45 -6.72 -1.53
N ALA A 118 -9.39 -7.55 -1.98
CA ALA A 118 -9.13 -8.93 -2.32
C ALA A 118 -8.66 -9.04 -3.78
N LEU A 119 -7.54 -9.72 -3.99
CA LEU A 119 -7.09 -10.17 -5.31
C LEU A 119 -7.33 -11.68 -5.41
N THR A 120 -7.81 -12.17 -6.56
CA THR A 120 -8.07 -13.60 -6.77
C THR A 120 -8.09 -13.97 -8.23
N GLY A 121 -7.71 -15.21 -8.54
CA GLY A 121 -7.88 -15.81 -9.86
C GLY A 121 -9.34 -16.20 -10.18
N HIS A 122 -10.23 -16.15 -9.21
CA HIS A 122 -11.65 -16.51 -9.36
C HIS A 122 -12.51 -15.28 -9.70
N ASP A 123 -13.29 -15.37 -10.77
CA ASP A 123 -14.16 -14.30 -11.28
C ASP A 123 -15.66 -14.47 -10.93
N GLY A 124 -15.99 -15.48 -10.12
CA GLY A 124 -17.36 -15.82 -9.77
C GLY A 124 -18.02 -14.81 -8.83
N GLU A 125 -19.28 -14.45 -9.13
CA GLU A 125 -20.09 -13.54 -8.28
C GLU A 125 -20.24 -14.06 -6.86
N GLU A 126 -20.37 -15.37 -6.66
CA GLU A 126 -20.43 -15.99 -5.34
C GLU A 126 -19.16 -15.72 -4.53
N TYR A 127 -17.99 -15.82 -5.16
CA TYR A 127 -16.70 -15.55 -4.52
C TYR A 127 -16.55 -14.08 -4.15
N ARG A 128 -17.01 -13.18 -5.02
CA ARG A 128 -17.05 -11.74 -4.76
C ARG A 128 -17.96 -11.41 -3.57
N LEU A 129 -19.17 -11.96 -3.53
CA LEU A 129 -20.11 -11.73 -2.44
C LEU A 129 -19.60 -12.29 -1.11
N ARG A 130 -18.95 -13.45 -1.13
CA ARG A 130 -18.29 -14.01 0.04
C ARG A 130 -17.18 -13.06 0.54
N SER A 131 -16.32 -12.59 -0.33
CA SER A 131 -15.21 -11.68 0.04
C SER A 131 -15.72 -10.42 0.74
N ILE A 132 -16.77 -9.81 0.22
CA ILE A 132 -17.41 -8.66 0.85
C ILE A 132 -18.02 -9.03 2.21
N GLY A 133 -18.72 -10.16 2.29
CA GLY A 133 -19.32 -10.64 3.54
C GLY A 133 -18.32 -10.94 4.65
N GLU A 134 -17.10 -11.33 4.29
CA GLU A 134 -16.02 -11.64 5.24
C GLU A 134 -15.22 -10.41 5.68
N GLY A 135 -15.42 -9.24 5.03
CA GLY A 135 -14.84 -7.99 5.50
C GLY A 135 -13.93 -7.25 4.53
N PHE A 136 -13.77 -7.71 3.28
CA PHE A 136 -13.16 -6.93 2.21
C PHE A 136 -14.14 -5.87 1.71
N GLN A 137 -13.65 -4.67 1.43
CA GLN A 137 -14.48 -3.63 0.81
C GLN A 137 -14.45 -3.70 -0.71
N HIS A 138 -13.35 -4.18 -1.28
CA HIS A 138 -13.16 -4.26 -2.72
C HIS A 138 -12.67 -5.64 -3.13
N PHE A 139 -12.96 -5.97 -4.37
CA PHE A 139 -12.61 -7.25 -4.98
C PHE A 139 -12.11 -6.99 -6.41
N MET A 140 -11.00 -7.59 -6.78
CA MET A 140 -10.42 -7.48 -8.11
C MET A 140 -9.91 -8.84 -8.58
N THR A 141 -10.21 -9.20 -9.83
CA THR A 141 -9.72 -10.45 -10.43
C THR A 141 -8.31 -10.28 -10.97
N LYS A 142 -7.50 -11.34 -10.86
CA LYS A 142 -6.18 -11.44 -11.48
C LYS A 142 -6.32 -11.78 -12.99
N PRO A 143 -5.46 -11.24 -13.87
CA PRO A 143 -4.39 -10.30 -13.56
C PRO A 143 -4.92 -8.90 -13.26
N ALA A 144 -4.50 -8.33 -12.14
CA ALA A 144 -4.89 -6.96 -11.78
C ALA A 144 -4.21 -5.96 -12.73
N HIS A 145 -5.00 -5.10 -13.37
CA HIS A 145 -4.44 -4.05 -14.20
C HIS A 145 -3.82 -2.96 -13.30
N PRO A 146 -2.55 -2.57 -13.49
CA PRO A 146 -1.85 -1.63 -12.62
C PRO A 146 -2.62 -0.34 -12.34
N ASP A 147 -3.08 0.34 -13.39
CA ASP A 147 -3.82 1.60 -13.24
C ASP A 147 -5.16 1.45 -12.53
N GLU A 148 -5.86 0.33 -12.75
CA GLU A 148 -7.12 0.05 -12.07
C GLU A 148 -6.91 -0.20 -10.58
N LEU A 149 -5.87 -0.96 -10.20
CA LEU A 149 -5.53 -1.22 -8.82
C LEU A 149 -5.17 0.07 -8.08
N VAL A 150 -4.29 0.88 -8.66
CA VAL A 150 -3.86 2.16 -8.05
C VAL A 150 -5.02 3.12 -7.92
N SER A 151 -5.85 3.26 -8.95
CA SER A 151 -7.05 4.12 -8.90
C SER A 151 -8.05 3.65 -7.85
N LEU A 152 -8.27 2.33 -7.74
CA LEU A 152 -9.15 1.77 -6.72
C LEU A 152 -8.65 2.09 -5.30
N ILE A 153 -7.36 1.93 -5.04
CA ILE A 153 -6.75 2.26 -3.74
C ILE A 153 -6.91 3.76 -3.45
N GLN A 154 -6.59 4.61 -4.41
CA GLN A 154 -6.68 6.07 -4.26
C GLN A 154 -8.11 6.52 -3.94
N ASP A 155 -9.09 6.03 -4.69
CA ASP A 155 -10.50 6.35 -4.49
C ASP A 155 -11.00 5.89 -3.12
N ALA A 156 -10.62 4.67 -2.71
CA ALA A 156 -11.00 4.11 -1.42
C ALA A 156 -10.37 4.87 -0.23
N LEU A 157 -9.10 5.28 -0.35
CA LEU A 157 -8.43 6.09 0.66
C LEU A 157 -9.04 7.49 0.77
N ASN A 158 -9.36 8.12 -0.35
CA ASN A 158 -10.02 9.42 -0.38
C ASN A 158 -11.41 9.38 0.26
N ALA A 159 -12.17 8.31 0.05
CA ALA A 159 -13.48 8.13 0.65
C ALA A 159 -13.43 8.03 2.20
N ARG A 160 -12.33 7.52 2.79
CA ARG A 160 -12.13 7.48 4.26
C ARG A 160 -11.98 8.85 4.89
N VAL A 161 -11.39 9.81 4.17
CA VAL A 161 -11.10 11.15 4.71
C VAL A 161 -12.37 11.99 4.87
N VAL A 162 -13.45 11.65 4.16
CA VAL A 162 -14.71 12.43 4.13
C VAL A 162 -15.70 12.01 5.22
N THR A 163 -15.43 10.92 5.95
CA THR A 163 -16.29 10.40 7.02
C THR A 163 -15.75 10.71 8.40
#